data_3be866f3dfc0d5aa1b333a8100a4b26f
#
_entry.id   3be866f3dfc0d5aa1b333a8100a4b26f
#
_cell.length_a   1.000
_cell.length_b   1.000
_cell.length_c   1.000
_cell.angle_alpha   90.00
_cell.angle_beta   90.00
_cell.angle_gamma   90.00
#
_symmetry.space_group_name_H-M   'P 1'
#
loop_
_entity.id
_entity.type
_entity.pdbx_description
1 polymer ?
#
loop_
_entity_poly.entity_id
_entity_poly.type
_entity_poly.pdbx_seq_one_letter_code
_entity_poly.pdbx_strand_id
1 'polypeptide(L)'
;MDRVQGSTKGKIVLATVKGDVHDIGKNLVDIILTNNGYTVINLGIKQPIADIVKAWKEHQADAIGMSGLLVKSVNVMEDNLKELNEQGLNPPVILGGAALTRHYCESHLRATYKGQCLYGKDAFDGLRTMDLIVARKFDELGREIEERQGKRSKAEELIVKTRVEKLAATGRSEAGGKAGAGVRVRSEVAVDVPVPQTPFWGTRVVTGIDLDDIYPFINPIALFRGQWGAKKGALSDAEYEAMLEDRIQPVFERMKARCKAEGILRPAVVYGYFPCNSDGDDLVVWEAGDGAQLDSTALR
;
A
#
# COMPACT_ATOMS: atom_id res chain seq x y z
N MET A 1 -33.92 12.97 -8.10
CA MET A 1 -34.24 11.69 -8.79
C MET A 1 -35.02 10.84 -7.81
N ASP A 2 -36.31 10.66 -8.08
CA ASP A 2 -37.18 9.89 -7.22
C ASP A 2 -36.78 8.41 -7.26
N ARG A 3 -36.52 7.83 -6.07
CA ARG A 3 -36.28 6.41 -5.92
C ARG A 3 -37.54 5.65 -6.31
N VAL A 4 -37.51 4.92 -7.41
CA VAL A 4 -38.54 3.90 -7.68
C VAL A 4 -38.33 2.83 -6.59
N GLN A 5 -39.24 2.81 -5.61
CA GLN A 5 -39.26 1.78 -4.57
C GLN A 5 -39.47 0.42 -5.26
N GLY A 6 -38.47 -0.45 -5.24
CA GLY A 6 -38.65 -1.86 -5.57
C GLY A 6 -37.69 -2.49 -6.57
N SER A 7 -36.88 -1.77 -7.33
CA SER A 7 -35.91 -2.40 -8.23
C SER A 7 -34.47 -2.04 -7.87
N THR A 8 -33.70 -3.02 -7.40
CA THR A 8 -32.25 -2.90 -7.29
C THR A 8 -31.58 -3.25 -8.61
N LYS A 9 -30.51 -2.52 -9.00
CA LYS A 9 -29.68 -2.89 -10.15
C LYS A 9 -28.91 -4.19 -9.91
N GLY A 10 -28.58 -4.48 -8.65
CA GLY A 10 -27.82 -5.64 -8.22
C GLY A 10 -27.47 -5.53 -6.75
N LYS A 11 -26.88 -6.58 -6.19
CA LYS A 11 -26.55 -6.68 -4.76
C LYS A 11 -25.07 -6.99 -4.58
N ILE A 12 -24.45 -6.39 -3.58
CA ILE A 12 -23.06 -6.68 -3.19
C ILE A 12 -22.94 -6.78 -1.67
N VAL A 13 -22.15 -7.75 -1.20
CA VAL A 13 -21.70 -7.81 0.19
C VAL A 13 -20.37 -7.06 0.27
N LEU A 14 -20.27 -6.08 1.18
CA LEU A 14 -19.03 -5.35 1.46
C LEU A 14 -18.54 -5.65 2.87
N ALA A 15 -17.25 -5.95 2.99
CA ALA A 15 -16.63 -6.23 4.28
C ALA A 15 -15.18 -5.72 4.34
N THR A 16 -14.75 -5.25 5.50
CA THR A 16 -13.33 -5.13 5.84
C THR A 16 -12.88 -6.46 6.44
N VAL A 17 -11.82 -7.05 5.88
CA VAL A 17 -11.38 -8.40 6.23
C VAL A 17 -10.95 -8.56 7.68
N LYS A 18 -10.90 -9.81 8.15
CA LYS A 18 -10.52 -10.18 9.51
C LYS A 18 -9.22 -9.50 9.94
N GLY A 19 -9.25 -8.88 11.12
CA GLY A 19 -8.09 -8.21 11.73
C GLY A 19 -7.84 -6.79 11.24
N ASP A 20 -8.61 -6.26 10.29
CA ASP A 20 -8.52 -4.88 9.82
C ASP A 20 -9.71 -4.04 10.30
N VAL A 21 -9.44 -2.78 10.64
CA VAL A 21 -10.42 -1.82 11.19
C VAL A 21 -10.67 -0.62 10.25
N HIS A 22 -9.97 -0.56 9.13
CA HIS A 22 -10.00 0.58 8.21
C HIS A 22 -11.15 0.42 7.23
N ASP A 23 -12.19 1.22 7.39
CA ASP A 23 -13.43 1.11 6.62
C ASP A 23 -13.86 2.36 5.85
N ILE A 24 -13.13 3.46 5.96
CA ILE A 24 -13.48 4.73 5.28
C ILE A 24 -13.64 4.53 3.78
N GLY A 25 -12.67 3.88 3.12
CA GLY A 25 -12.74 3.59 1.68
C GLY A 25 -13.90 2.68 1.32
N LYS A 26 -14.16 1.63 2.12
CA LYS A 26 -15.27 0.71 1.93
C LYS A 26 -16.63 1.42 2.08
N ASN A 27 -16.74 2.29 3.08
CA ASN A 27 -17.97 3.05 3.32
C ASN A 27 -18.24 4.07 2.19
N LEU A 28 -17.18 4.62 1.58
CA LEU A 28 -17.34 5.45 0.37
C LEU A 28 -17.85 4.64 -0.81
N VAL A 29 -17.37 3.41 -1.00
CA VAL A 29 -17.88 2.47 -2.01
C VAL A 29 -19.35 2.18 -1.76
N ASP A 30 -19.75 1.92 -0.50
CA ASP A 30 -21.15 1.71 -0.10
C ASP A 30 -22.02 2.89 -0.49
N ILE A 31 -21.63 4.11 -0.13
CA ILE A 31 -22.38 5.34 -0.47
C ILE A 31 -22.54 5.49 -1.99
N ILE A 32 -21.47 5.31 -2.75
CA ILE A 32 -21.51 5.47 -4.22
C ILE A 32 -22.40 4.41 -4.85
N LEU A 33 -22.26 3.15 -4.47
CA LEU A 33 -23.09 2.06 -5.02
C LEU A 33 -24.56 2.24 -4.65
N THR A 34 -24.86 2.54 -3.41
CA THR A 34 -26.24 2.78 -2.93
C THR A 34 -26.90 3.94 -3.67
N ASN A 35 -26.17 5.04 -3.87
CA ASN A 35 -26.67 6.20 -4.60
C ASN A 35 -26.90 5.92 -6.11
N ASN A 36 -26.26 4.89 -6.64
CA ASN A 36 -26.40 4.46 -8.03
C ASN A 36 -27.36 3.27 -8.20
N GLY A 37 -28.16 2.93 -7.18
CA GLY A 37 -29.27 1.98 -7.26
C GLY A 37 -28.89 0.53 -6.95
N TYR A 38 -27.72 0.27 -6.36
CA TYR A 38 -27.34 -1.03 -5.85
C TYR A 38 -27.83 -1.25 -4.41
N THR A 39 -28.08 -2.49 -4.05
CA THR A 39 -28.29 -2.89 -2.65
C THR A 39 -26.95 -3.34 -2.08
N VAL A 40 -26.46 -2.63 -1.06
CA VAL A 40 -25.20 -2.93 -0.40
C VAL A 40 -25.46 -3.56 0.97
N ILE A 41 -24.93 -4.76 1.17
CA ILE A 41 -24.94 -5.46 2.46
C ILE A 41 -23.57 -5.22 3.11
N ASN A 42 -23.46 -4.16 3.91
CA ASN A 42 -22.22 -3.76 4.55
C ASN A 42 -22.06 -4.45 5.92
N LEU A 43 -21.15 -5.40 6.01
CA LEU A 43 -20.89 -6.18 7.23
C LEU A 43 -19.98 -5.45 8.24
N GLY A 44 -19.40 -4.30 7.86
CA GLY A 44 -18.50 -3.56 8.74
C GLY A 44 -17.05 -4.07 8.69
N ILE A 45 -16.38 -4.01 9.85
CA ILE A 45 -14.95 -4.31 10.01
C ILE A 45 -14.70 -5.70 10.60
N LYS A 46 -13.46 -6.20 10.46
CA LYS A 46 -12.96 -7.45 11.07
C LYS A 46 -13.77 -8.71 10.69
N GLN A 47 -14.32 -8.74 9.51
CA GLN A 47 -15.23 -9.81 9.09
C GLN A 47 -14.47 -11.07 8.69
N PRO A 48 -14.77 -12.22 9.32
CA PRO A 48 -14.27 -13.51 8.87
C PRO A 48 -14.95 -13.93 7.56
N ILE A 49 -14.27 -14.74 6.76
CA ILE A 49 -14.80 -15.20 5.46
C ILE A 49 -16.12 -15.96 5.61
N ALA A 50 -16.29 -16.72 6.67
CA ALA A 50 -17.53 -17.46 6.93
C ALA A 50 -18.77 -16.56 6.98
N ASP A 51 -18.67 -15.39 7.63
CA ASP A 51 -19.76 -14.42 7.74
C ASP A 51 -20.02 -13.72 6.41
N ILE A 52 -18.96 -13.44 5.64
CA ILE A 52 -19.05 -12.87 4.29
C ILE A 52 -19.78 -13.85 3.34
N VAL A 53 -19.40 -15.12 3.37
CA VAL A 53 -20.03 -16.18 2.55
C VAL A 53 -21.49 -16.40 2.97
N LYS A 54 -21.76 -16.41 4.28
CA LYS A 54 -23.12 -16.52 4.81
C LYS A 54 -24.01 -15.39 4.27
N ALA A 55 -23.57 -14.16 4.41
CA ALA A 55 -24.31 -12.99 3.92
C ALA A 55 -24.50 -13.02 2.39
N TRP A 56 -23.45 -13.42 1.64
CA TRP A 56 -23.54 -13.55 0.20
C TRP A 56 -24.64 -14.56 -0.22
N LYS A 57 -24.70 -15.74 0.42
CA LYS A 57 -25.72 -16.75 0.15
C LYS A 57 -27.11 -16.29 0.57
N GLU A 58 -27.24 -15.73 1.77
CA GLU A 58 -28.51 -15.31 2.37
C GLU A 58 -29.18 -14.20 1.55
N HIS A 59 -28.41 -13.21 1.12
CA HIS A 59 -28.92 -12.10 0.33
C HIS A 59 -28.89 -12.33 -1.18
N GLN A 60 -28.36 -13.48 -1.63
CA GLN A 60 -28.20 -13.79 -3.07
C GLN A 60 -27.47 -12.64 -3.79
N ALA A 61 -26.34 -12.21 -3.24
CA ALA A 61 -25.60 -11.09 -3.79
C ALA A 61 -24.83 -11.48 -5.06
N ASP A 62 -24.73 -10.54 -6.01
CA ASP A 62 -24.06 -10.73 -7.30
C ASP A 62 -22.53 -10.74 -7.16
N ALA A 63 -22.01 -10.10 -6.11
CA ALA A 63 -20.58 -10.00 -5.86
C ALA A 63 -20.26 -9.88 -4.37
N ILE A 64 -18.99 -10.14 -4.04
CA ILE A 64 -18.37 -9.88 -2.73
C ILE A 64 -17.30 -8.80 -2.91
N GLY A 65 -17.35 -7.75 -2.10
CA GLY A 65 -16.30 -6.74 -2.00
C GLY A 65 -15.52 -6.88 -0.69
N MET A 66 -14.21 -7.03 -0.77
CA MET A 66 -13.33 -7.10 0.39
C MET A 66 -12.34 -5.93 0.40
N SER A 67 -12.21 -5.29 1.56
CA SER A 67 -11.33 -4.14 1.79
C SER A 67 -10.33 -4.40 2.91
N GLY A 68 -9.15 -3.80 2.80
CA GLY A 68 -8.14 -3.80 3.85
C GLY A 68 -7.03 -2.80 3.56
N LEU A 69 -6.50 -2.17 4.61
CA LEU A 69 -5.46 -1.15 4.50
C LEU A 69 -4.06 -1.72 4.72
N LEU A 70 -3.94 -2.75 5.55
CA LEU A 70 -2.65 -3.30 5.98
C LEU A 70 -2.13 -4.34 4.98
N VAL A 71 -0.80 -4.49 4.90
CA VAL A 71 -0.17 -5.58 4.12
C VAL A 71 -0.68 -6.94 4.58
N LYS A 72 -0.83 -7.14 5.89
CA LYS A 72 -1.43 -8.37 6.46
C LYS A 72 -2.85 -8.63 5.94
N SER A 73 -3.62 -7.60 5.66
CA SER A 73 -4.99 -7.75 5.13
C SER A 73 -5.00 -8.32 3.71
N VAL A 74 -3.94 -8.08 2.92
CA VAL A 74 -3.77 -8.68 1.60
C VAL A 74 -3.59 -10.20 1.70
N ASN A 75 -2.80 -10.67 2.68
CA ASN A 75 -2.64 -12.10 2.94
C ASN A 75 -3.98 -12.74 3.36
N VAL A 76 -4.75 -12.04 4.21
CA VAL A 76 -6.10 -12.50 4.60
C VAL A 76 -7.04 -12.56 3.39
N MET A 77 -6.95 -11.61 2.44
CA MET A 77 -7.72 -11.69 1.20
C MET A 77 -7.35 -12.91 0.37
N GLU A 78 -6.06 -13.22 0.26
CA GLU A 78 -5.58 -14.41 -0.44
C GLU A 78 -6.08 -15.69 0.21
N ASP A 79 -5.99 -15.79 1.54
CA ASP A 79 -6.50 -16.95 2.30
C ASP A 79 -8.02 -17.11 2.13
N ASN A 80 -8.76 -15.99 2.13
CA ASN A 80 -10.21 -16.00 1.87
C ASN A 80 -10.53 -16.52 0.46
N LEU A 81 -9.75 -16.16 -0.56
CA LEU A 81 -9.92 -16.68 -1.92
C LEU A 81 -9.64 -18.18 -2.02
N LYS A 82 -8.62 -18.68 -1.30
CA LYS A 82 -8.31 -20.10 -1.19
C LYS A 82 -9.46 -20.86 -0.52
N GLU A 83 -9.99 -20.32 0.58
CA GLU A 83 -11.12 -20.92 1.29
C GLU A 83 -12.38 -20.99 0.42
N LEU A 84 -12.67 -19.94 -0.37
CA LEU A 84 -13.77 -19.96 -1.36
C LEU A 84 -13.56 -21.10 -2.38
N ASN A 85 -12.34 -21.29 -2.89
CA ASN A 85 -12.00 -22.38 -3.80
C ASN A 85 -12.22 -23.76 -3.17
N GLU A 86 -11.82 -23.94 -1.90
CA GLU A 86 -11.98 -25.21 -1.16
C GLU A 86 -13.46 -25.54 -0.94
N GLN A 87 -14.27 -24.53 -0.68
CA GLN A 87 -15.72 -24.67 -0.57
C GLN A 87 -16.43 -24.83 -1.93
N GLY A 88 -15.73 -24.77 -3.05
CA GLY A 88 -16.31 -24.83 -4.40
C GLY A 88 -17.18 -23.63 -4.76
N LEU A 89 -16.96 -22.50 -4.09
CA LEU A 89 -17.74 -21.27 -4.30
C LEU A 89 -16.93 -20.29 -5.15
N ASN A 90 -17.54 -19.79 -6.22
CA ASN A 90 -16.86 -18.92 -7.19
C ASN A 90 -17.62 -17.61 -7.45
N PRO A 91 -18.10 -16.86 -6.43
CA PRO A 91 -18.70 -15.55 -6.65
C PRO A 91 -17.69 -14.59 -7.29
N PRO A 92 -18.13 -13.58 -8.07
CA PRO A 92 -17.27 -12.47 -8.41
C PRO A 92 -16.79 -11.74 -7.16
N VAL A 93 -15.47 -11.52 -7.04
CA VAL A 93 -14.85 -10.86 -5.89
C VAL A 93 -14.17 -9.58 -6.35
N ILE A 94 -14.48 -8.46 -5.71
CA ILE A 94 -13.83 -7.16 -5.89
C ILE A 94 -12.95 -6.91 -4.69
N LEU A 95 -11.64 -6.76 -4.91
CA LEU A 95 -10.65 -6.49 -3.87
C LEU A 95 -10.17 -5.06 -3.96
N GLY A 96 -10.09 -4.38 -2.82
CA GLY A 96 -9.60 -3.01 -2.73
C GLY A 96 -8.86 -2.73 -1.43
N GLY A 97 -8.19 -1.59 -1.41
CA GLY A 97 -7.47 -1.10 -0.24
C GLY A 97 -6.04 -0.64 -0.55
N ALA A 98 -5.49 0.21 0.33
CA ALA A 98 -4.25 0.93 0.03
C ALA A 98 -3.00 0.04 -0.08
N ALA A 99 -2.96 -1.09 0.63
CA ALA A 99 -1.83 -2.03 0.55
C ALA A 99 -1.91 -2.97 -0.66
N LEU A 100 -3.10 -3.13 -1.26
CA LEU A 100 -3.29 -3.99 -2.42
C LEU A 100 -2.98 -3.22 -3.71
N THR A 101 -1.99 -3.70 -4.47
CA THR A 101 -1.72 -3.14 -5.78
C THR A 101 -2.56 -3.83 -6.85
N ARG A 102 -2.95 -3.09 -7.90
CA ARG A 102 -3.66 -3.65 -9.06
C ARG A 102 -2.90 -4.82 -9.68
N HIS A 103 -1.59 -4.68 -9.80
CA HIS A 103 -0.75 -5.74 -10.36
C HIS A 103 -0.82 -7.04 -9.55
N TYR A 104 -0.68 -6.96 -8.24
CA TYR A 104 -0.73 -8.15 -7.38
C TYR A 104 -2.12 -8.82 -7.44
N CYS A 105 -3.18 -8.01 -7.44
CA CYS A 105 -4.54 -8.52 -7.61
C CYS A 105 -4.75 -9.22 -8.95
N GLU A 106 -4.40 -8.55 -10.06
CA GLU A 106 -4.67 -9.04 -11.41
C GLU A 106 -3.75 -10.19 -11.84
N SER A 107 -2.50 -10.28 -11.32
CA SER A 107 -1.57 -11.36 -11.66
C SER A 107 -1.63 -12.52 -10.66
N HIS A 108 -1.43 -12.27 -9.36
CA HIS A 108 -1.28 -13.31 -8.35
C HIS A 108 -2.62 -13.78 -7.79
N LEU A 109 -3.44 -12.87 -7.26
CA LEU A 109 -4.70 -13.26 -6.62
C LEU A 109 -5.71 -13.81 -7.63
N ARG A 110 -5.74 -13.24 -8.84
CA ARG A 110 -6.58 -13.76 -9.94
C ARG A 110 -6.16 -15.16 -10.38
N ALA A 111 -4.85 -15.46 -10.39
CA ALA A 111 -4.36 -16.80 -10.70
C ALA A 111 -4.67 -17.82 -9.60
N THR A 112 -4.75 -17.36 -8.34
CA THR A 112 -5.07 -18.20 -7.18
C THR A 112 -6.55 -18.55 -7.12
N TYR A 113 -7.44 -17.65 -7.57
CA TYR A 113 -8.90 -17.80 -7.43
C TYR A 113 -9.55 -18.40 -8.69
N LYS A 114 -10.40 -19.40 -8.50
CA LYS A 114 -11.14 -20.06 -9.60
C LYS A 114 -12.28 -19.22 -10.17
N GLY A 115 -12.80 -18.27 -9.40
CA GLY A 115 -13.82 -17.32 -9.82
C GLY A 115 -13.24 -16.05 -10.44
N GLN A 116 -14.08 -15.02 -10.57
CA GLN A 116 -13.66 -13.71 -11.08
C GLN A 116 -13.07 -12.86 -9.92
N CYS A 117 -11.76 -12.61 -9.95
CA CYS A 117 -11.07 -11.72 -9.03
C CYS A 117 -10.76 -10.39 -9.74
N LEU A 118 -11.28 -9.29 -9.20
CA LEU A 118 -11.26 -7.97 -9.80
C LEU A 118 -10.69 -6.96 -8.82
N TYR A 119 -9.99 -5.94 -9.32
CA TYR A 119 -9.42 -4.87 -8.50
C TYR A 119 -10.29 -3.62 -8.53
N GLY A 120 -10.67 -3.12 -7.36
CA GLY A 120 -11.34 -1.84 -7.18
C GLY A 120 -10.34 -0.77 -6.72
N LYS A 121 -9.92 0.11 -7.63
CA LYS A 121 -8.99 1.20 -7.33
C LYS A 121 -9.61 2.25 -6.40
N ASP A 122 -10.84 2.60 -6.68
CA ASP A 122 -11.64 3.60 -5.97
C ASP A 122 -13.13 3.26 -6.09
N ALA A 123 -13.99 4.09 -5.48
CA ALA A 123 -15.42 3.85 -5.44
C ALA A 123 -16.10 3.90 -6.83
N PHE A 124 -15.58 4.70 -7.75
CA PHE A 124 -16.14 4.79 -9.11
C PHE A 124 -15.70 3.60 -9.98
N ASP A 125 -14.46 3.13 -9.81
CA ASP A 125 -13.98 1.89 -10.43
C ASP A 125 -14.79 0.69 -9.90
N GLY A 126 -15.12 0.69 -8.60
CA GLY A 126 -16.04 -0.28 -7.99
C GLY A 126 -17.45 -0.25 -8.60
N LEU A 127 -18.00 0.93 -8.81
CA LEU A 127 -19.31 1.11 -9.46
C LEU A 127 -19.31 0.57 -10.89
N ARG A 128 -18.32 0.97 -11.71
CA ARG A 128 -18.15 0.48 -13.07
C ARG A 128 -18.01 -1.05 -13.12
N THR A 129 -17.22 -1.59 -12.19
CA THR A 129 -17.01 -3.05 -12.09
C THR A 129 -18.31 -3.77 -11.76
N MET A 130 -19.11 -3.24 -10.83
CA MET A 130 -20.44 -3.79 -10.52
C MET A 130 -21.40 -3.72 -11.72
N ASP A 131 -21.43 -2.61 -12.48
CA ASP A 131 -22.24 -2.50 -13.68
C ASP A 131 -21.89 -3.61 -14.69
N LEU A 132 -20.62 -3.94 -14.87
CA LEU A 132 -20.15 -5.01 -15.77
C LEU A 132 -20.46 -6.42 -15.22
N ILE A 133 -20.35 -6.63 -13.89
CA ILE A 133 -20.70 -7.91 -13.25
C ILE A 133 -22.20 -8.21 -13.44
N VAL A 134 -23.06 -7.26 -13.13
CA VAL A 134 -24.51 -7.42 -13.26
C VAL A 134 -24.94 -7.60 -14.72
N ALA A 135 -24.27 -6.90 -15.64
CA ALA A 135 -24.45 -7.08 -17.08
C ALA A 135 -23.84 -8.40 -17.61
N ARG A 136 -23.15 -9.19 -16.77
CA ARG A 136 -22.41 -10.42 -17.13
C ARG A 136 -21.35 -10.23 -18.22
N LYS A 137 -20.76 -9.03 -18.29
CA LYS A 137 -19.72 -8.67 -19.27
C LYS A 137 -18.30 -9.02 -18.77
N PHE A 138 -18.11 -10.25 -18.31
CA PHE A 138 -16.83 -10.72 -17.79
C PHE A 138 -15.73 -10.76 -18.85
N ASP A 139 -16.08 -11.00 -20.12
CA ASP A 139 -15.12 -11.00 -21.22
C ASP A 139 -14.53 -9.59 -21.47
N GLU A 140 -15.31 -8.54 -21.23
CA GLU A 140 -14.84 -7.16 -21.33
C GLU A 140 -13.82 -6.87 -20.22
N LEU A 141 -14.12 -7.25 -18.97
CA LEU A 141 -13.20 -7.14 -17.84
C LEU A 141 -11.94 -7.97 -18.05
N GLY A 142 -12.07 -9.19 -18.58
CA GLY A 142 -10.95 -10.07 -18.89
C GLY A 142 -9.99 -9.46 -19.91
N ARG A 143 -10.52 -8.97 -21.05
CA ARG A 143 -9.73 -8.31 -22.10
C ARG A 143 -9.00 -7.07 -21.61
N GLU A 144 -9.64 -6.23 -20.80
CA GLU A 144 -8.99 -5.05 -20.23
C GLU A 144 -7.80 -5.42 -19.31
N ILE A 145 -7.96 -6.48 -18.52
CA ILE A 145 -6.88 -6.97 -17.63
C ILE A 145 -5.74 -7.52 -18.47
N GLU A 146 -6.02 -8.35 -19.46
CA GLU A 146 -5.00 -8.94 -20.36
C GLU A 146 -4.25 -7.87 -21.15
N GLU A 147 -4.95 -6.83 -21.62
CA GLU A 147 -4.32 -5.72 -22.32
C GLU A 147 -3.36 -4.94 -21.38
N ARG A 148 -3.77 -4.69 -20.13
CA ARG A 148 -2.91 -4.04 -19.13
C ARG A 148 -1.69 -4.90 -18.79
N GLN A 149 -1.87 -6.19 -18.61
CA GLN A 149 -0.77 -7.14 -18.33
C GLN A 149 0.19 -7.21 -19.52
N GLY A 150 -0.32 -7.28 -20.75
CA GLY A 150 0.51 -7.29 -21.97
C GLY A 150 1.31 -5.99 -22.17
N LYS A 151 0.72 -4.83 -21.87
CA LYS A 151 1.46 -3.55 -21.92
C LYS A 151 2.58 -3.50 -20.88
N ARG A 152 2.33 -4.04 -19.68
CA ARG A 152 3.32 -4.10 -18.61
C ARG A 152 4.45 -5.06 -18.92
N SER A 153 4.15 -6.27 -19.38
CA SER A 153 5.16 -7.26 -19.78
C SER A 153 6.11 -6.70 -20.85
N LYS A 154 5.55 -6.04 -21.88
CA LYS A 154 6.35 -5.35 -22.90
C LYS A 154 7.23 -4.24 -22.33
N ALA A 155 6.72 -3.47 -21.37
CA ALA A 155 7.50 -2.42 -20.72
C ALA A 155 8.63 -3.01 -19.86
N GLU A 156 8.39 -4.09 -19.14
CA GLU A 156 9.39 -4.80 -18.34
C GLU A 156 10.46 -5.44 -19.24
N GLU A 157 10.07 -6.05 -20.35
CA GLU A 157 11.00 -6.58 -21.37
C GLU A 157 11.89 -5.47 -21.95
N LEU A 158 11.32 -4.29 -22.25
CA LEU A 158 12.07 -3.15 -22.76
C LEU A 158 13.06 -2.62 -21.72
N ILE A 159 12.66 -2.54 -20.44
CA ILE A 159 13.54 -2.14 -19.34
C ILE A 159 14.70 -3.13 -19.20
N VAL A 160 14.41 -4.43 -19.22
CA VAL A 160 15.44 -5.49 -19.17
C VAL A 160 16.39 -5.38 -20.35
N LYS A 161 15.88 -5.22 -21.58
CA LYS A 161 16.71 -5.02 -22.78
C LYS A 161 17.62 -3.81 -22.67
N THR A 162 17.03 -2.65 -22.28
CA THR A 162 17.79 -1.40 -22.12
C THR A 162 18.85 -1.53 -21.02
N ARG A 163 18.54 -2.28 -19.94
CA ARG A 163 19.50 -2.54 -18.86
C ARG A 163 20.64 -3.45 -19.35
N VAL A 164 20.32 -4.51 -20.06
CA VAL A 164 21.33 -5.42 -20.65
C VAL A 164 22.21 -4.68 -21.66
N GLU A 165 21.65 -3.84 -22.53
CA GLU A 165 22.40 -3.02 -23.47
C GLU A 165 23.32 -2.01 -22.77
N LYS A 166 22.87 -1.35 -21.71
CA LYS A 166 23.68 -0.46 -20.89
C LYS A 166 24.81 -1.20 -20.17
N LEU A 167 24.55 -2.40 -19.64
CA LEU A 167 25.56 -3.25 -18.99
C LEU A 167 26.60 -3.74 -19.99
N ALA A 168 26.19 -4.15 -21.18
CA ALA A 168 27.11 -4.52 -22.28
C ALA A 168 28.00 -3.35 -22.71
N ALA A 169 27.45 -2.12 -22.75
CA ALA A 169 28.19 -0.91 -23.10
C ALA A 169 29.16 -0.45 -21.99
N THR A 170 28.91 -0.82 -20.71
CA THR A 170 29.77 -0.43 -19.58
C THR A 170 30.77 -1.51 -19.13
N GLY A 171 30.78 -2.69 -19.80
CA GLY A 171 31.72 -3.78 -19.51
C GLY A 171 31.55 -4.42 -18.11
N ARG A 172 30.43 -4.15 -17.41
CA ARG A 172 30.10 -4.79 -16.15
C ARG A 172 29.12 -5.94 -16.38
N SER A 173 29.60 -7.17 -16.20
CA SER A 173 28.73 -8.34 -16.15
C SER A 173 27.98 -8.35 -14.80
N GLU A 174 26.66 -8.16 -14.81
CA GLU A 174 25.86 -8.57 -13.66
C GLU A 174 25.69 -10.09 -13.73
N ALA A 175 26.34 -10.80 -12.83
CA ALA A 175 25.97 -12.14 -12.45
C ALA A 175 24.69 -12.07 -11.60
N GLY A 176 23.54 -11.83 -12.27
CA GLY A 176 22.22 -11.80 -11.65
C GLY A 176 21.45 -13.05 -12.03
N GLY A 177 21.57 -14.10 -11.23
CA GLY A 177 20.95 -15.40 -11.47
C GLY A 177 19.44 -15.34 -11.45
N LYS A 178 18.83 -16.01 -12.42
CA LYS A 178 17.45 -16.50 -12.34
C LYS A 178 17.34 -17.39 -11.09
N ALA A 179 16.39 -17.10 -10.23
CA ALA A 179 16.04 -17.94 -9.10
C ALA A 179 15.50 -19.28 -9.62
N GLY A 180 16.42 -20.23 -9.82
CA GLY A 180 16.13 -21.66 -9.90
C GLY A 180 16.28 -22.23 -8.52
N ALA A 181 15.33 -23.04 -8.07
CA ALA A 181 15.34 -23.71 -6.80
C ALA A 181 16.68 -24.43 -6.55
N GLY A 182 17.44 -24.03 -5.53
CA GLY A 182 18.47 -24.88 -4.97
C GLY A 182 19.86 -24.31 -4.70
N VAL A 183 20.24 -23.10 -5.16
CA VAL A 183 21.55 -22.53 -4.81
C VAL A 183 21.37 -21.10 -4.33
N ARG A 184 21.53 -20.89 -3.02
CA ARG A 184 21.65 -19.54 -2.44
C ARG A 184 22.94 -18.91 -2.96
N VAL A 185 22.83 -18.04 -3.95
CA VAL A 185 23.98 -17.25 -4.41
C VAL A 185 24.18 -16.10 -3.44
N ARG A 186 25.22 -16.18 -2.63
CA ARG A 186 25.63 -15.09 -1.75
C ARG A 186 26.00 -13.88 -2.64
N SER A 187 25.61 -12.67 -2.23
CA SER A 187 25.97 -11.45 -2.94
C SER A 187 27.52 -11.27 -2.94
N GLU A 188 28.06 -10.65 -3.98
CA GLU A 188 29.49 -10.35 -4.11
C GLU A 188 29.95 -9.15 -3.25
N VAL A 189 29.14 -8.73 -2.31
CA VAL A 189 29.47 -7.65 -1.38
C VAL A 189 30.62 -8.10 -0.48
N ALA A 190 31.63 -7.24 -0.30
CA ALA A 190 32.75 -7.50 0.57
C ALA A 190 32.26 -7.81 2.00
N VAL A 191 32.82 -8.88 2.57
CA VAL A 191 32.43 -9.39 3.90
C VAL A 191 33.51 -9.14 4.95
N ASP A 192 34.66 -8.65 4.53
CA ASP A 192 35.83 -8.32 5.35
C ASP A 192 35.94 -6.82 5.69
N VAL A 193 34.83 -6.10 5.53
CA VAL A 193 34.74 -4.68 5.89
C VAL A 193 34.84 -4.55 7.42
N PRO A 194 35.70 -3.66 7.93
CA PRO A 194 35.80 -3.44 9.38
C PRO A 194 34.48 -2.93 9.92
N VAL A 195 34.00 -3.56 11.00
CA VAL A 195 32.77 -3.12 11.68
C VAL A 195 33.06 -1.79 12.36
N PRO A 196 32.31 -0.71 12.08
CA PRO A 196 32.49 0.59 12.72
C PRO A 196 32.22 0.48 14.23
N GLN A 197 33.08 1.17 15.02
CA GLN A 197 32.81 1.28 16.45
C GLN A 197 31.57 2.15 16.66
N THR A 198 30.60 1.63 17.38
CA THR A 198 29.40 2.39 17.75
C THR A 198 29.69 3.28 18.98
N PRO A 199 29.07 4.46 19.07
CA PRO A 199 29.27 5.35 20.22
C PRO A 199 28.65 4.80 21.51
N PHE A 200 27.67 3.86 21.39
CA PHE A 200 27.03 3.14 22.49
C PHE A 200 26.24 1.96 21.95
N TRP A 201 25.88 1.07 22.83
CA TRP A 201 24.93 -0.01 22.53
C TRP A 201 23.56 0.26 23.15
N GLY A 202 22.51 -0.32 22.57
CA GLY A 202 21.12 -0.16 23.03
C GLY A 202 20.47 1.12 22.54
N THR A 203 19.45 1.56 23.25
CA THR A 203 18.57 2.67 22.86
C THR A 203 18.88 3.94 23.63
N ARG A 204 18.81 5.09 22.95
CA ARG A 204 18.81 6.41 23.58
C ARG A 204 17.62 7.22 23.14
N VAL A 205 17.09 8.01 24.07
CA VAL A 205 16.03 8.99 23.83
C VAL A 205 16.65 10.38 23.86
N VAL A 206 16.45 11.13 22.78
CA VAL A 206 16.85 12.53 22.68
C VAL A 206 15.59 13.38 22.75
N THR A 207 15.54 14.29 23.71
CA THR A 207 14.47 15.26 23.90
C THR A 207 15.06 16.67 23.89
N GLY A 208 14.21 17.70 23.84
CA GLY A 208 14.66 19.08 23.85
C GLY A 208 15.34 19.54 22.56
N ILE A 209 15.00 18.89 21.43
CA ILE A 209 15.50 19.27 20.11
C ILE A 209 14.89 20.62 19.74
N ASP A 210 15.74 21.59 19.34
CA ASP A 210 15.23 22.90 18.90
C ASP A 210 14.45 22.73 17.57
N LEU A 211 13.30 23.38 17.52
CA LEU A 211 12.48 23.37 16.30
C LEU A 211 13.17 24.04 15.13
N ASP A 212 14.07 25.01 15.39
CA ASP A 212 14.85 25.67 14.34
C ASP A 212 15.83 24.71 13.64
N ASP A 213 16.25 23.63 14.32
CA ASP A 213 17.05 22.57 13.71
C ASP A 213 16.21 21.67 12.79
N ILE A 214 14.90 21.61 13.00
CA ILE A 214 13.97 20.75 12.24
C ILE A 214 13.33 21.46 11.07
N TYR A 215 12.97 22.74 11.24
CA TYR A 215 12.24 23.52 10.23
C TYR A 215 12.92 23.55 8.85
N PRO A 216 14.25 23.58 8.70
CA PRO A 216 14.90 23.53 7.39
C PRO A 216 14.64 22.23 6.60
N PHE A 217 14.24 21.16 7.27
CA PHE A 217 13.95 19.86 6.65
C PHE A 217 12.48 19.68 6.27
N ILE A 218 11.62 20.64 6.58
CA ILE A 218 10.22 20.61 6.13
C ILE A 218 10.18 20.75 4.60
N ASN A 219 9.46 19.83 3.96
CA ASN A 219 9.19 19.97 2.51
C ASN A 219 8.01 20.91 2.29
N PRO A 220 8.25 22.17 1.86
CA PRO A 220 7.20 23.15 1.68
C PRO A 220 6.23 22.79 0.56
N ILE A 221 6.70 22.10 -0.47
CA ILE A 221 5.83 21.65 -1.58
C ILE A 221 4.81 20.64 -1.08
N ALA A 222 5.24 19.65 -0.30
CA ALA A 222 4.34 18.65 0.28
C ALA A 222 3.36 19.31 1.26
N LEU A 223 3.83 20.25 2.09
CA LEU A 223 3.00 20.94 3.06
C LEU A 223 1.99 21.87 2.37
N PHE A 224 2.45 22.79 1.53
CA PHE A 224 1.60 23.83 0.94
C PHE A 224 0.63 23.26 -0.10
N ARG A 225 1.13 22.43 -1.03
CA ARG A 225 0.30 21.83 -2.08
C ARG A 225 -0.53 20.66 -1.60
N GLY A 226 0.08 19.77 -0.81
CA GLY A 226 -0.53 18.52 -0.37
C GLY A 226 -1.47 18.72 0.82
N GLN A 227 -0.99 19.32 1.89
CA GLN A 227 -1.74 19.43 3.15
C GLN A 227 -2.63 20.67 3.19
N TRP A 228 -2.11 21.83 2.78
CA TRP A 228 -2.86 23.10 2.83
C TRP A 228 -3.67 23.39 1.57
N GLY A 229 -3.53 22.57 0.53
CA GLY A 229 -4.30 22.70 -0.70
C GLY A 229 -3.97 23.92 -1.55
N ALA A 230 -2.80 24.56 -1.33
CA ALA A 230 -2.34 25.69 -2.13
C ALA A 230 -1.88 25.20 -3.52
N LYS A 231 -2.84 24.85 -4.37
CA LYS A 231 -2.59 24.33 -5.73
C LYS A 231 -2.45 25.50 -6.71
N LYS A 232 -1.58 25.32 -7.71
CA LYS A 232 -1.39 26.31 -8.79
C LYS A 232 -2.66 26.57 -9.61
N GLY A 233 -3.45 25.54 -9.88
CA GLY A 233 -4.66 25.66 -10.70
C GLY A 233 -4.37 26.25 -12.07
N ALA A 234 -5.11 27.31 -12.43
CA ALA A 234 -4.97 28.02 -13.69
C ALA A 234 -3.97 29.22 -13.63
N LEU A 235 -3.28 29.42 -12.50
CA LEU A 235 -2.31 30.50 -12.34
C LEU A 235 -1.03 30.22 -13.16
N SER A 236 -0.40 31.28 -13.66
CA SER A 236 0.97 31.23 -14.19
C SER A 236 1.97 30.94 -13.07
N ASP A 237 3.21 30.57 -13.42
CA ASP A 237 4.24 30.30 -12.42
C ASP A 237 4.52 31.52 -11.54
N ALA A 238 4.62 32.71 -12.14
CA ALA A 238 4.85 33.96 -11.41
C ALA A 238 3.70 34.32 -10.45
N GLU A 239 2.44 34.19 -10.89
CA GLU A 239 1.28 34.42 -10.03
C GLU A 239 1.19 33.43 -8.88
N TYR A 240 1.58 32.19 -9.13
CA TYR A 240 1.59 31.15 -8.10
C TYR A 240 2.69 31.42 -7.06
N GLU A 241 3.89 31.78 -7.48
CA GLU A 241 4.99 32.18 -6.58
C GLU A 241 4.60 33.40 -5.73
N ALA A 242 4.06 34.43 -6.34
CA ALA A 242 3.57 35.61 -5.62
C ALA A 242 2.49 35.21 -4.58
N MET A 243 1.56 34.35 -4.95
CA MET A 243 0.53 33.87 -4.02
C MET A 243 1.15 33.08 -2.84
N LEU A 244 2.20 32.27 -3.08
CA LEU A 244 2.90 31.56 -2.01
C LEU A 244 3.62 32.53 -1.08
N GLU A 245 4.32 33.54 -1.62
CA GLU A 245 5.07 34.54 -0.83
C GLU A 245 4.14 35.45 -0.04
N ASP A 246 3.09 35.96 -0.64
CA ASP A 246 2.21 36.95 -0.01
C ASP A 246 1.20 36.35 0.96
N ARG A 247 0.74 35.14 0.73
CA ARG A 247 -0.39 34.56 1.49
C ARG A 247 -0.01 33.34 2.30
N ILE A 248 0.82 32.45 1.79
CA ILE A 248 1.10 31.15 2.42
C ILE A 248 2.31 31.26 3.35
N GLN A 249 3.40 31.82 2.88
CA GLN A 249 4.64 31.95 3.65
C GLN A 249 4.46 32.74 4.96
N PRO A 250 3.74 33.87 5.02
CA PRO A 250 3.52 34.56 6.28
C PRO A 250 2.71 33.77 7.30
N VAL A 251 1.78 32.93 6.81
CA VAL A 251 1.03 32.00 7.70
C VAL A 251 1.97 30.95 8.26
N PHE A 252 2.81 30.37 7.43
CA PHE A 252 3.79 29.35 7.82
C PHE A 252 4.77 29.89 8.88
N GLU A 253 5.33 31.08 8.66
CA GLU A 253 6.25 31.69 9.62
C GLU A 253 5.57 31.98 10.97
N ARG A 254 4.34 32.52 10.96
CA ARG A 254 3.57 32.71 12.19
C ARG A 254 3.31 31.41 12.93
N MET A 255 3.00 30.32 12.20
CA MET A 255 2.78 29.01 12.81
C MET A 255 4.06 28.45 13.42
N LYS A 256 5.22 28.58 12.76
CA LYS A 256 6.51 28.19 13.32
C LYS A 256 6.81 28.94 14.62
N ALA A 257 6.67 30.27 14.59
CA ALA A 257 6.89 31.10 15.76
C ALA A 257 5.94 30.73 16.92
N ARG A 258 4.70 30.47 16.63
CA ARG A 258 3.70 30.05 17.63
C ARG A 258 4.01 28.67 18.20
N CYS A 259 4.37 27.71 17.38
CA CYS A 259 4.76 26.36 17.84
C CYS A 259 5.94 26.41 18.82
N LYS A 260 6.91 27.30 18.55
CA LYS A 260 8.06 27.50 19.43
C LYS A 260 7.67 28.22 20.72
N ALA A 261 6.93 29.34 20.63
CA ALA A 261 6.58 30.17 21.79
C ALA A 261 5.65 29.45 22.78
N GLU A 262 4.67 28.71 22.28
CA GLU A 262 3.68 28.00 23.09
C GLU A 262 4.09 26.53 23.41
N GLY A 263 5.22 26.06 22.92
CA GLY A 263 5.71 24.68 23.12
C GLY A 263 4.73 23.62 22.59
N ILE A 264 4.03 23.93 21.48
CA ILE A 264 3.01 23.05 20.88
C ILE A 264 3.68 21.77 20.35
N LEU A 265 4.82 21.90 19.69
CA LEU A 265 5.62 20.79 19.19
C LEU A 265 6.78 20.52 20.14
N ARG A 266 6.88 19.28 20.60
CA ARG A 266 7.96 18.80 21.47
C ARG A 266 8.58 17.58 20.82
N PRO A 267 9.53 17.77 19.89
CA PRO A 267 10.14 16.66 19.18
C PRO A 267 10.96 15.80 20.14
N ALA A 268 10.86 14.50 19.95
CA ALA A 268 11.69 13.51 20.61
C ALA A 268 12.07 12.44 19.58
N VAL A 269 13.30 11.96 19.68
CA VAL A 269 13.83 10.92 18.81
C VAL A 269 14.34 9.78 19.67
N VAL A 270 13.97 8.56 19.29
CA VAL A 270 14.53 7.33 19.84
C VAL A 270 15.41 6.72 18.77
N TYR A 271 16.68 6.44 19.11
CA TYR A 271 17.60 5.75 18.22
C TYR A 271 18.49 4.81 19.03
N GLY A 272 19.06 3.83 18.34
CA GLY A 272 19.93 2.87 19.02
C GLY A 272 20.83 2.14 18.04
N TYR A 273 21.86 1.53 18.61
CA TYR A 273 22.77 0.64 17.92
C TYR A 273 22.67 -0.74 18.53
N PHE A 274 22.45 -1.72 17.68
CA PHE A 274 22.28 -3.10 18.08
C PHE A 274 23.18 -3.99 17.24
N PRO A 275 23.84 -5.00 17.84
CA PRO A 275 24.57 -5.98 17.07
C PRO A 275 23.60 -6.81 16.25
N CYS A 276 23.96 -7.09 15.01
CA CYS A 276 23.12 -7.89 14.14
C CYS A 276 23.94 -8.78 13.19
N ASN A 277 23.39 -9.92 12.85
CA ASN A 277 23.92 -10.85 11.87
C ASN A 277 22.82 -11.22 10.86
N SER A 278 23.24 -11.59 9.67
CA SER A 278 22.31 -12.24 8.71
C SER A 278 22.25 -13.75 8.98
N ASP A 279 21.04 -14.30 8.97
CA ASP A 279 20.82 -15.75 8.92
C ASP A 279 19.92 -16.07 7.71
N GLY A 280 20.55 -16.41 6.61
CA GLY A 280 19.90 -16.55 5.32
C GLY A 280 19.32 -15.22 4.83
N ASP A 281 18.00 -15.12 4.75
CA ASP A 281 17.27 -13.91 4.34
C ASP A 281 16.78 -13.09 5.54
N ASP A 282 17.05 -13.55 6.78
CA ASP A 282 16.67 -12.88 8.01
C ASP A 282 17.81 -12.03 8.58
N LEU A 283 17.45 -10.96 9.28
CA LEU A 283 18.33 -10.14 10.09
C LEU A 283 18.09 -10.46 11.57
N VAL A 284 19.04 -11.12 12.19
CA VAL A 284 19.00 -11.43 13.63
C VAL A 284 19.59 -10.24 14.38
N VAL A 285 18.79 -9.61 15.23
CA VAL A 285 19.21 -8.48 16.08
C VAL A 285 19.36 -9.00 17.52
N TRP A 286 20.51 -8.73 18.12
CA TRP A 286 20.81 -9.15 19.48
C TRP A 286 20.55 -8.03 20.48
N GLU A 287 20.09 -8.41 21.66
CA GLU A 287 19.98 -7.46 22.76
C GLU A 287 21.39 -7.03 23.20
N ALA A 288 21.60 -5.73 23.26
CA ALA A 288 22.82 -5.18 23.85
C ALA A 288 22.64 -5.12 25.36
N GLY A 289 23.27 -6.01 26.10
CA GLY A 289 23.32 -5.95 27.56
C GLY A 289 24.08 -4.68 28.02
N ASP A 290 23.67 -4.11 29.15
CA ASP A 290 24.36 -2.99 29.78
C ASP A 290 25.83 -3.35 30.05
N GLY A 291 26.75 -2.73 29.30
CA GLY A 291 28.18 -2.91 29.47
C GLY A 291 28.81 -4.09 28.71
N ALA A 292 28.12 -4.77 27.84
CA ALA A 292 28.69 -5.85 27.03
C ALA A 292 29.70 -5.29 26.02
N GLN A 293 30.97 -5.50 26.28
CA GLN A 293 32.00 -5.58 25.23
C GLN A 293 31.69 -6.84 24.43
N LEU A 294 30.94 -6.68 23.31
CA LEU A 294 30.73 -7.78 22.39
C LEU A 294 32.06 -8.13 21.77
N ASP A 295 32.54 -9.33 22.07
CA ASP A 295 33.73 -9.89 21.44
C ASP A 295 33.45 -10.01 19.93
N SER A 296 34.28 -9.32 19.13
CA SER A 296 34.17 -9.30 17.67
C SER A 296 34.24 -10.71 17.02
N THR A 297 34.61 -11.73 17.80
CA THR A 297 34.63 -13.14 17.40
C THR A 297 33.25 -13.81 17.48
N ALA A 298 32.31 -13.30 18.26
CA ALA A 298 30.94 -13.81 18.36
C ALA A 298 30.01 -13.36 17.24
N LEU A 299 30.48 -12.39 16.42
CA LEU A 299 29.71 -11.79 15.32
C LEU A 299 30.13 -12.30 13.92
N ARG A 300 30.90 -13.39 13.84
CA ARG A 300 31.33 -14.00 12.56
C ARG A 300 30.62 -15.31 12.29
#